data_60cc4e745e5a47230eb0386b949ae39f
#
_entry.id   60cc4e745e5a47230eb0386b949ae39f
#
_cell.length_a   1.000
_cell.length_b   1.000
_cell.length_c   1.000
_cell.angle_alpha   90.00
_cell.angle_beta   90.00
_cell.angle_gamma   90.00
#
_symmetry.space_group_name_H-M   'P 1'
#
loop_
_entity.id
_entity.type
_entity.pdbx_description
1 polymer ?
#
loop_
_entity_poly.entity_id
_entity_poly.type
_entity_poly.pdbx_seq_one_letter_code
_entity_poly.pdbx_strand_id
1 'polypeptide(L)'
;MGELHRVCKNFTRHDKKTRTILLCEMLEYTNVFLEAAFRAEGYSFETLKNPVKDRTLALRYISNDYCYPTVLILAQFLEYLESGERDPEEITFMEPQAGGACRAGNIYNLLQRVLYRMAEQGQTEYAQIPVISLNLMGEEKHTGFRITPGLLSGGIAAGCYGDLIMCLYQQVKPYEQNPGETDRIRSQVEKKLCESIRRHRNGRHTREKNYRYACEVFSKVPVKPGK
;
A
#
# COMPACT_ATOMS: atom_id res chain seq x y z
N MET A 1 17.51 -21.59 17.50
CA MET A 1 16.39 -20.60 17.30
C MET A 1 16.85 -19.14 17.37
N GLY A 2 18.10 -18.83 17.68
CA GLY A 2 18.63 -17.47 17.89
C GLY A 2 19.19 -16.73 16.66
N GLU A 3 19.38 -17.37 15.52
CA GLU A 3 20.04 -16.76 14.37
C GLU A 3 19.10 -16.25 13.28
N LEU A 4 17.86 -16.72 13.22
CA LEU A 4 16.87 -16.29 12.22
C LEU A 4 16.41 -14.83 12.34
N HIS A 5 16.59 -14.20 13.50
CA HIS A 5 16.25 -12.78 13.72
C HIS A 5 17.30 -11.77 13.22
N ARG A 6 18.45 -12.24 12.75
CA ARG A 6 19.56 -11.34 12.31
C ARG A 6 19.59 -11.03 10.83
N VAL A 7 18.68 -11.55 10.03
CA VAL A 7 18.88 -11.65 8.58
C VAL A 7 18.27 -10.51 7.78
N CYS A 8 17.29 -9.78 8.30
CA CYS A 8 16.73 -8.68 7.55
C CYS A 8 17.40 -7.35 7.87
N LYS A 9 17.75 -6.66 6.80
CA LYS A 9 18.34 -5.32 6.87
C LYS A 9 17.33 -4.36 7.50
N ASN A 10 17.77 -3.61 8.51
CA ASN A 10 16.98 -2.54 9.09
C ASN A 10 16.87 -1.39 8.09
N PHE A 11 15.65 -0.84 7.92
CA PHE A 11 15.43 0.37 7.17
C PHE A 11 16.01 1.57 7.95
N THR A 12 17.00 2.22 7.36
CA THR A 12 17.77 3.29 8.00
C THR A 12 17.34 4.68 7.55
N ARG A 13 17.88 5.73 8.17
CA ARG A 13 17.70 7.12 7.70
C ARG A 13 18.30 7.37 6.32
N HIS A 14 19.31 6.61 5.93
CA HIS A 14 19.86 6.64 4.57
C HIS A 14 18.86 6.02 3.60
N ASP A 15 18.32 4.85 3.92
CA ASP A 15 17.34 4.16 3.09
C ASP A 15 16.08 5.01 2.85
N LYS A 16 15.67 5.84 3.81
CA LYS A 16 14.57 6.81 3.63
C LYS A 16 14.80 7.75 2.43
N LYS A 17 16.05 8.04 2.09
CA LYS A 17 16.41 8.96 0.99
C LYS A 17 16.68 8.25 -0.33
N THR A 18 17.05 6.99 -0.28
CA THR A 18 17.57 6.23 -1.43
C THR A 18 16.63 5.13 -1.91
N ARG A 19 15.74 4.65 -1.03
CA ARG A 19 14.85 3.53 -1.34
C ARG A 19 13.39 3.97 -1.48
N THR A 20 12.68 3.31 -2.37
CA THR A 20 11.23 3.42 -2.49
C THR A 20 10.57 2.31 -1.67
N ILE A 21 9.63 2.68 -0.81
CA ILE A 21 8.80 1.74 -0.07
C ILE A 21 7.69 1.26 -1.00
N LEU A 22 7.59 -0.04 -1.17
CA LEU A 22 6.60 -0.71 -1.99
C LEU A 22 5.59 -1.42 -1.09
N LEU A 23 4.32 -1.14 -1.31
CA LEU A 23 3.18 -1.79 -0.67
C LEU A 23 2.42 -2.60 -1.71
N CYS A 24 1.96 -3.82 -1.38
CA CYS A 24 1.08 -4.54 -2.29
C CYS A 24 -0.29 -3.86 -2.42
N GLU A 25 -0.93 -4.01 -3.57
CA GLU A 25 -2.25 -3.43 -3.81
C GLU A 25 -3.34 -4.25 -3.10
N MET A 26 -3.79 -3.77 -1.95
CA MET A 26 -4.88 -4.39 -1.20
C MET A 26 -6.16 -3.56 -1.17
N LEU A 27 -6.04 -2.24 -1.35
CA LEU A 27 -7.13 -1.28 -1.16
C LEU A 27 -7.18 -0.29 -2.32
N GLU A 28 -7.70 -0.70 -3.46
CA GLU A 28 -7.71 0.05 -4.73
C GLU A 28 -8.03 1.55 -4.57
N TYR A 29 -9.09 1.86 -3.81
CA TYR A 29 -9.53 3.25 -3.65
C TYR A 29 -8.73 4.04 -2.60
N THR A 30 -8.01 3.35 -1.71
CA THR A 30 -7.26 3.98 -0.60
C THR A 30 -5.80 4.24 -0.94
N ASN A 31 -5.22 3.44 -1.84
CA ASN A 31 -3.80 3.42 -2.14
C ASN A 31 -3.25 4.80 -2.55
N VAL A 32 -3.94 5.53 -3.42
CA VAL A 32 -3.51 6.87 -3.88
C VAL A 32 -3.39 7.87 -2.73
N PHE A 33 -4.24 7.75 -1.73
CA PHE A 33 -4.24 8.61 -0.54
C PHE A 33 -3.15 8.20 0.46
N LEU A 34 -2.89 6.89 0.60
CA LEU A 34 -1.75 6.39 1.38
C LEU A 34 -0.42 6.87 0.78
N GLU A 35 -0.25 6.76 -0.53
CA GLU A 35 0.91 7.32 -1.22
C GLU A 35 1.09 8.82 -0.91
N ALA A 36 -0.01 9.59 -0.96
CA ALA A 36 0.04 11.01 -0.63
C ALA A 36 0.46 11.26 0.83
N ALA A 37 0.00 10.44 1.78
CA ALA A 37 0.34 10.55 3.19
C ALA A 37 1.82 10.24 3.46
N PHE A 38 2.35 9.16 2.89
CA PHE A 38 3.76 8.79 3.05
C PHE A 38 4.69 9.81 2.38
N ARG A 39 4.34 10.27 1.19
CA ARG A 39 5.12 11.31 0.48
C ARG A 39 5.12 12.66 1.21
N ALA A 40 4.03 13.01 1.92
CA ALA A 40 3.97 14.20 2.77
C ALA A 40 4.98 14.15 3.93
N GLU A 41 5.32 12.94 4.40
CA GLU A 41 6.32 12.70 5.44
C GLU A 41 7.76 12.48 4.88
N GLY A 42 7.94 12.70 3.58
CA GLY A 42 9.24 12.61 2.92
C GLY A 42 9.71 11.19 2.62
N TYR A 43 8.79 10.23 2.51
CA TYR A 43 9.09 8.88 2.01
C TYR A 43 8.87 8.81 0.50
N SER A 44 9.75 8.14 -0.24
CA SER A 44 9.40 7.60 -1.55
C SER A 44 8.52 6.37 -1.32
N PHE A 45 7.30 6.39 -1.81
CA PHE A 45 6.31 5.36 -1.54
C PHE A 45 5.45 5.11 -2.78
N GLU A 46 5.26 3.86 -3.11
CA GLU A 46 4.45 3.42 -4.25
C GLU A 46 3.65 2.16 -3.88
N THR A 47 2.46 2.04 -4.44
CA THR A 47 1.67 0.81 -4.37
C THR A 47 1.91 0.01 -5.63
N LEU A 48 2.24 -1.27 -5.49
CA LEU A 48 2.39 -2.18 -6.61
C LEU A 48 1.04 -2.33 -7.33
N LYS A 49 1.03 -2.10 -8.64
CA LYS A 49 -0.18 -2.20 -9.48
C LYS A 49 -0.15 -3.39 -10.43
N ASN A 50 0.92 -4.19 -10.38
CA ASN A 50 1.03 -5.38 -11.20
C ASN A 50 0.02 -6.43 -10.72
N PRO A 51 -0.89 -6.90 -11.59
CA PRO A 51 -1.74 -8.03 -11.24
C PRO A 51 -0.89 -9.29 -11.07
N VAL A 52 -1.25 -10.13 -10.12
CA VAL A 52 -0.59 -11.43 -9.95
C VAL A 52 -0.91 -12.31 -11.16
N LYS A 53 0.12 -12.66 -11.91
CA LYS A 53 0.03 -13.53 -13.10
C LYS A 53 0.28 -14.99 -12.75
N ASP A 54 1.26 -15.23 -11.87
CA ASP A 54 1.66 -16.56 -11.45
C ASP A 54 1.79 -16.72 -9.93
N ARG A 55 0.70 -17.17 -9.31
CA ARG A 55 0.69 -17.51 -7.88
C ARG A 55 1.61 -18.65 -7.50
N THR A 56 2.07 -19.47 -8.47
CA THR A 56 2.95 -20.60 -8.19
C THR A 56 4.34 -20.15 -7.75
N LEU A 57 4.74 -18.92 -8.07
CA LEU A 57 5.97 -18.32 -7.55
C LEU A 57 5.99 -18.33 -6.02
N ALA A 58 4.91 -17.88 -5.37
CA ALA A 58 4.82 -17.91 -3.92
C ALA A 58 4.88 -19.34 -3.38
N LEU A 59 4.21 -20.29 -4.03
CA LEU A 59 4.13 -21.67 -3.60
C LEU A 59 5.47 -22.43 -3.70
N ARG A 60 6.48 -21.88 -4.38
CA ARG A 60 7.86 -22.42 -4.34
C ARG A 60 8.51 -22.22 -2.96
N TYR A 61 8.05 -21.23 -2.19
CA TYR A 61 8.65 -20.82 -0.91
C TYR A 61 7.77 -21.10 0.29
N ILE A 62 6.46 -21.21 0.09
CA ILE A 62 5.46 -21.46 1.13
C ILE A 62 4.59 -22.66 0.80
N SER A 63 3.99 -23.26 1.83
CA SER A 63 3.05 -24.37 1.63
C SER A 63 1.68 -23.86 1.18
N ASN A 64 0.88 -24.74 0.58
CA ASN A 64 -0.49 -24.44 0.16
C ASN A 64 -1.48 -24.23 1.35
N ASP A 65 -1.02 -24.40 2.60
CA ASP A 65 -1.82 -24.18 3.81
C ASP A 65 -1.96 -22.71 4.20
N TYR A 66 -1.20 -21.82 3.56
CA TYR A 66 -1.35 -20.39 3.77
C TYR A 66 -2.67 -19.89 3.17
N CYS A 67 -3.26 -18.86 3.81
CA CYS A 67 -4.48 -18.25 3.28
C CYS A 67 -4.20 -17.60 1.91
N TYR A 68 -5.20 -17.63 1.04
CA TYR A 68 -5.06 -17.18 -0.34
C TYR A 68 -4.56 -15.72 -0.48
N PRO A 69 -5.04 -14.74 0.32
CA PRO A 69 -4.46 -13.39 0.30
C PRO A 69 -2.95 -13.36 0.56
N THR A 70 -2.44 -14.17 1.48
CA THR A 70 -0.99 -14.25 1.74
C THR A 70 -0.23 -14.75 0.52
N VAL A 71 -0.78 -15.75 -0.18
CA VAL A 71 -0.17 -16.26 -1.43
C VAL A 71 -0.12 -15.17 -2.50
N LEU A 72 -1.21 -14.40 -2.66
CA LEU A 72 -1.27 -13.32 -3.65
C LEU A 72 -0.30 -12.18 -3.33
N ILE A 73 -0.26 -11.73 -2.07
CA ILE A 73 0.67 -10.67 -1.63
C ILE A 73 2.11 -11.09 -1.90
N LEU A 74 2.48 -12.30 -1.48
CA LEU A 74 3.82 -12.80 -1.71
C LEU A 74 4.14 -12.95 -3.20
N ALA A 75 3.21 -13.48 -4.00
CA ALA A 75 3.38 -13.61 -5.43
C ALA A 75 3.58 -12.25 -6.10
N GLN A 76 2.83 -11.21 -5.71
CA GLN A 76 2.97 -9.86 -6.26
C GLN A 76 4.37 -9.27 -6.01
N PHE A 77 4.91 -9.43 -4.80
CA PHE A 77 6.27 -9.01 -4.48
C PHE A 77 7.33 -9.79 -5.25
N LEU A 78 7.15 -11.12 -5.38
CA LEU A 78 8.10 -11.96 -6.10
C LEU A 78 8.09 -11.67 -7.61
N GLU A 79 6.91 -11.50 -8.22
CA GLU A 79 6.80 -11.07 -9.62
C GLU A 79 7.46 -9.71 -9.86
N TYR A 80 7.30 -8.78 -8.92
CA TYR A 80 7.98 -7.50 -9.01
C TYR A 80 9.50 -7.64 -8.98
N LEU A 81 10.04 -8.49 -8.10
CA LEU A 81 11.48 -8.78 -8.06
C LEU A 81 11.97 -9.45 -9.35
N GLU A 82 11.25 -10.44 -9.85
CA GLU A 82 11.59 -11.13 -11.10
C GLU A 82 11.49 -10.22 -12.33
N SER A 83 10.67 -9.18 -12.29
CA SER A 83 10.55 -8.22 -13.39
C SER A 83 11.80 -7.39 -13.62
N GLY A 84 12.64 -7.24 -12.58
CA GLY A 84 13.85 -6.42 -12.64
C GLY A 84 13.58 -4.92 -12.85
N GLU A 85 12.35 -4.45 -12.56
CA GLU A 85 11.96 -3.05 -12.79
C GLU A 85 12.83 -2.07 -11.98
N ARG A 86 13.28 -2.50 -10.78
CA ARG A 86 14.20 -1.72 -9.94
C ARG A 86 15.24 -2.63 -9.30
N ASP A 87 16.39 -2.03 -9.02
CA ASP A 87 17.45 -2.69 -8.29
C ASP A 87 16.98 -3.02 -6.85
N PRO A 88 17.28 -4.22 -6.33
CA PRO A 88 17.03 -4.57 -4.93
C PRO A 88 17.58 -3.57 -3.91
N GLU A 89 18.62 -2.82 -4.26
CA GLU A 89 19.17 -1.76 -3.40
C GLU A 89 18.32 -0.49 -3.34
N GLU A 90 17.39 -0.30 -4.30
CA GLU A 90 16.53 0.88 -4.40
C GLU A 90 15.14 0.68 -3.80
N ILE A 91 14.82 -0.53 -3.32
CA ILE A 91 13.48 -0.87 -2.83
C ILE A 91 13.46 -1.33 -1.38
N THR A 92 12.30 -1.20 -0.79
CA THR A 92 11.94 -1.70 0.55
C THR A 92 10.52 -2.17 0.50
N PHE A 93 10.22 -3.36 1.01
CA PHE A 93 8.84 -3.81 1.10
C PHE A 93 8.19 -3.35 2.40
N MET A 94 6.91 -3.03 2.33
CA MET A 94 6.10 -2.72 3.51
C MET A 94 4.88 -3.62 3.54
N GLU A 95 4.60 -4.15 4.74
CA GLU A 95 3.40 -4.95 5.00
C GLU A 95 2.63 -4.42 6.21
N PRO A 96 1.32 -4.20 6.09
CA PRO A 96 0.50 -3.92 7.24
C PRO A 96 0.40 -5.17 8.11
N GLN A 97 0.73 -5.03 9.37
CA GLN A 97 0.60 -6.10 10.35
C GLN A 97 -0.70 -5.94 11.13
N ALA A 98 -1.71 -6.73 10.77
CA ALA A 98 -2.94 -6.80 11.54
C ALA A 98 -2.70 -7.61 12.82
N GLY A 99 -3.07 -7.07 13.96
CA GLY A 99 -3.09 -7.82 15.23
C GLY A 99 -4.17 -8.91 15.24
N GLY A 100 -4.16 -9.77 16.26
CA GLY A 100 -5.17 -10.79 16.51
C GLY A 100 -4.95 -12.10 15.76
N ALA A 101 -6.03 -12.86 15.54
CA ALA A 101 -6.00 -14.22 15.00
C ALA A 101 -5.79 -14.30 13.46
N CYS A 102 -5.66 -13.18 12.76
CA CYS A 102 -5.44 -13.17 11.33
C CYS A 102 -4.03 -13.63 10.98
N ARG A 103 -3.91 -14.60 10.08
CA ARG A 103 -2.60 -15.09 9.59
C ARG A 103 -1.84 -14.03 8.81
N ALA A 104 -2.52 -13.00 8.29
CA ALA A 104 -1.89 -11.85 7.64
C ALA A 104 -0.93 -11.11 8.57
N GLY A 105 -1.13 -11.14 9.88
CA GLY A 105 -0.20 -10.58 10.87
C GLY A 105 1.21 -11.19 10.84
N ASN A 106 1.42 -12.29 10.11
CA ASN A 106 2.71 -12.96 9.99
C ASN A 106 3.35 -12.83 8.60
N ILE A 107 2.74 -12.10 7.66
CA ILE A 107 3.28 -11.95 6.28
C ILE A 107 4.65 -11.28 6.31
N TYR A 108 4.84 -10.31 7.19
CA TYR A 108 6.13 -9.65 7.41
C TYR A 108 7.28 -10.66 7.62
N ASN A 109 7.16 -11.53 8.64
CA ASN A 109 8.18 -12.54 8.93
C ASN A 109 8.31 -13.59 7.82
N LEU A 110 7.21 -13.88 7.13
CA LEU A 110 7.20 -14.80 6.01
C LEU A 110 7.99 -14.24 4.83
N LEU A 111 7.73 -12.98 4.46
CA LEU A 111 8.44 -12.31 3.37
C LEU A 111 9.93 -12.23 3.65
N GLN A 112 10.33 -11.89 4.87
CA GLN A 112 11.73 -11.91 5.28
C GLN A 112 12.39 -13.29 5.07
N ARG A 113 11.71 -14.36 5.50
CA ARG A 113 12.23 -15.73 5.30
C ARG A 113 12.32 -16.12 3.84
N VAL A 114 11.40 -15.67 3.02
CA VAL A 114 11.43 -15.94 1.57
C VAL A 114 12.61 -15.23 0.93
N LEU A 115 12.82 -13.95 1.20
CA LEU A 115 13.97 -13.19 0.69
C LEU A 115 15.30 -13.83 1.10
N TYR A 116 15.39 -14.32 2.34
CA TYR A 116 16.58 -15.04 2.79
C TYR A 116 16.81 -16.35 2.03
N ARG A 117 15.76 -17.15 1.82
CA ARG A 117 15.87 -18.40 1.03
C ARG A 117 16.28 -18.13 -0.41
N MET A 118 15.79 -17.07 -1.01
CA MET A 118 16.21 -16.66 -2.35
C MET A 118 17.69 -16.29 -2.37
N ALA A 119 18.16 -15.59 -1.36
CA ALA A 119 19.58 -15.27 -1.21
C ALA A 119 20.46 -16.51 -1.04
N GLU A 120 20.03 -17.52 -0.28
CA GLU A 120 20.73 -18.81 -0.17
C GLU A 120 20.77 -19.60 -1.50
N GLN A 121 19.82 -19.36 -2.39
CA GLN A 121 19.74 -19.95 -3.73
C GLN A 121 20.55 -19.19 -4.79
N GLY A 122 21.34 -18.20 -4.40
CA GLY A 122 22.24 -17.46 -5.28
C GLY A 122 21.83 -16.00 -5.57
N GLN A 123 20.65 -15.58 -5.16
CA GLN A 123 20.15 -14.20 -5.32
C GLN A 123 20.49 -13.37 -4.08
N THR A 124 21.79 -13.25 -3.80
CA THR A 124 22.33 -12.71 -2.54
C THR A 124 21.89 -11.26 -2.25
N GLU A 125 21.58 -10.47 -3.28
CA GLU A 125 21.08 -9.11 -3.23
C GLU A 125 19.73 -9.00 -2.53
N TYR A 126 18.88 -10.04 -2.57
CA TYR A 126 17.56 -10.00 -1.96
C TYR A 126 17.59 -10.01 -0.43
N ALA A 127 18.64 -10.55 0.18
CA ALA A 127 18.86 -10.44 1.63
C ALA A 127 19.08 -8.99 2.09
N GLN A 128 19.40 -8.09 1.16
CA GLN A 128 19.63 -6.67 1.46
C GLN A 128 18.36 -5.81 1.38
N ILE A 129 17.23 -6.39 1.00
CA ILE A 129 15.96 -5.67 0.93
C ILE A 129 15.37 -5.54 2.33
N PRO A 130 15.23 -4.32 2.89
CA PRO A 130 14.53 -4.13 4.14
C PRO A 130 13.04 -4.46 3.98
N VAL A 131 12.44 -5.01 5.03
CA VAL A 131 10.98 -5.16 5.12
C VAL A 131 10.51 -4.37 6.31
N ILE A 132 9.52 -3.50 6.12
CA ILE A 132 8.92 -2.68 7.18
C ILE A 132 7.56 -3.27 7.52
N SER A 133 7.31 -3.50 8.81
CA SER A 133 5.97 -3.78 9.30
C SER A 133 5.28 -2.47 9.67
N LEU A 134 4.10 -2.22 9.07
CA LEU A 134 3.23 -1.14 9.51
C LEU A 134 2.43 -1.61 10.72
N ASN A 135 3.07 -1.57 11.88
CA ASN A 135 2.49 -1.96 13.16
C ASN A 135 2.42 -0.77 14.12
N LEU A 136 1.23 -0.49 14.65
CA LEU A 136 1.02 0.56 15.67
C LEU A 136 1.57 0.15 17.05
N MET A 137 1.81 -1.12 17.28
CA MET A 137 2.29 -1.65 18.58
C MET A 137 3.82 -1.54 18.77
N GLY A 138 4.56 -1.18 17.73
CA GLY A 138 5.95 -0.71 17.86
C GLY A 138 7.01 -1.76 18.18
N GLU A 139 6.80 -3.03 17.83
CA GLU A 139 7.78 -4.11 18.11
C GLU A 139 9.06 -4.03 17.28
N GLU A 140 9.04 -3.33 16.16
CA GLU A 140 10.18 -3.23 15.24
C GLU A 140 10.83 -1.86 15.26
N LYS A 141 12.15 -1.86 15.47
CA LYS A 141 12.94 -0.62 15.56
C LYS A 141 13.66 -0.35 14.25
N HIS A 142 12.98 0.24 13.30
CA HIS A 142 13.61 0.81 12.11
C HIS A 142 14.03 2.26 12.39
N THR A 143 15.31 2.57 12.24
CA THR A 143 15.81 3.94 12.54
C THR A 143 15.35 4.97 11.50
N GLY A 144 15.00 4.52 10.29
CA GLY A 144 14.54 5.36 9.18
C GLY A 144 13.03 5.49 9.07
N PHE A 145 12.26 4.62 9.74
CA PHE A 145 10.80 4.63 9.70
C PHE A 145 10.21 5.01 11.06
N ARG A 146 9.25 5.94 11.04
CA ARG A 146 8.52 6.35 12.25
C ARG A 146 7.09 6.71 11.87
N ILE A 147 6.13 6.25 12.67
CA ILE A 147 4.75 6.71 12.58
C ILE A 147 4.66 8.06 13.30
N THR A 148 4.70 9.13 12.53
CA THR A 148 4.53 10.49 13.03
C THR A 148 3.04 10.81 13.23
N PRO A 149 2.68 11.81 14.04
CA PRO A 149 1.29 12.30 14.09
C PRO A 149 0.75 12.73 12.71
N GLY A 150 1.62 13.27 11.84
CA GLY A 150 1.29 13.63 10.46
C GLY A 150 0.93 12.40 9.62
N LEU A 151 1.76 11.35 9.67
CA LEU A 151 1.50 10.10 8.97
C LEU A 151 0.24 9.41 9.49
N LEU A 152 0.03 9.37 10.81
CA LEU A 152 -1.19 8.80 11.40
C LEU A 152 -2.44 9.56 10.95
N SER A 153 -2.42 10.89 11.01
CA SER A 153 -3.52 11.73 10.57
C SER A 153 -3.78 11.60 9.06
N GLY A 154 -2.71 11.51 8.26
CA GLY A 154 -2.79 11.27 6.81
C GLY A 154 -3.36 9.89 6.49
N GLY A 155 -2.94 8.84 7.22
CA GLY A 155 -3.44 7.47 7.07
C GLY A 155 -4.94 7.36 7.40
N ILE A 156 -5.39 8.00 8.49
CA ILE A 156 -6.83 8.06 8.83
C ILE A 156 -7.61 8.79 7.71
N ALA A 157 -7.08 9.92 7.21
CA ALA A 157 -7.72 10.63 6.11
C ALA A 157 -7.75 9.78 4.83
N ALA A 158 -6.69 9.02 4.55
CA ALA A 158 -6.61 8.11 3.40
C ALA A 158 -7.70 7.03 3.46
N GLY A 159 -7.90 6.37 4.61
CA GLY A 159 -8.99 5.42 4.80
C GLY A 159 -10.36 6.06 4.56
N CYS A 160 -10.63 7.18 5.23
CA CYS A 160 -11.89 7.90 5.07
C CYS A 160 -12.17 8.32 3.63
N TYR A 161 -11.18 8.82 2.90
CA TYR A 161 -11.35 9.24 1.51
C TYR A 161 -11.47 8.06 0.56
N GLY A 162 -10.74 6.96 0.82
CA GLY A 162 -10.89 5.73 0.07
C GLY A 162 -12.30 5.18 0.12
N ASP A 163 -12.87 5.07 1.32
CA ASP A 163 -14.26 4.62 1.53
C ASP A 163 -15.26 5.55 0.83
N LEU A 164 -15.06 6.86 0.95
CA LEU A 164 -15.91 7.86 0.28
C LEU A 164 -15.91 7.67 -1.23
N ILE A 165 -14.71 7.59 -1.84
CA ILE A 165 -14.58 7.41 -3.30
C ILE A 165 -15.18 6.08 -3.73
N MET A 166 -14.90 4.99 -3.00
CA MET A 166 -15.48 3.69 -3.30
C MET A 166 -17.01 3.75 -3.32
N CYS A 167 -17.63 4.32 -2.28
CA CYS A 167 -19.08 4.45 -2.19
C CYS A 167 -19.65 5.28 -3.35
N LEU A 168 -19.09 6.45 -3.63
CA LEU A 168 -19.57 7.34 -4.68
C LEU A 168 -19.37 6.72 -6.08
N TYR A 169 -18.21 6.12 -6.31
CA TYR A 169 -17.88 5.48 -7.58
C TYR A 169 -18.82 4.31 -7.89
N GLN A 170 -19.03 3.41 -6.92
CA GLN A 170 -19.89 2.25 -7.13
C GLN A 170 -21.37 2.61 -7.31
N GLN A 171 -21.82 3.73 -6.73
CA GLN A 171 -23.20 4.22 -6.94
C GLN A 171 -23.41 4.81 -8.33
N VAL A 172 -22.39 5.40 -8.94
CA VAL A 172 -22.54 6.16 -10.20
C VAL A 172 -22.05 5.38 -11.40
N LYS A 173 -20.91 4.69 -11.28
CA LYS A 173 -20.23 4.00 -12.41
C LYS A 173 -21.11 3.04 -13.22
N PRO A 174 -21.95 2.18 -12.61
CA PRO A 174 -22.79 1.25 -13.38
C PRO A 174 -23.86 1.94 -14.21
N TYR A 175 -24.21 3.18 -13.85
CA TYR A 175 -25.30 3.94 -14.45
C TYR A 175 -24.82 5.11 -15.30
N GLU A 176 -23.51 5.33 -15.42
CA GLU A 176 -22.99 6.47 -16.20
C GLU A 176 -23.55 6.45 -17.64
N GLN A 177 -23.95 7.63 -18.11
CA GLN A 177 -24.45 7.80 -19.46
C GLN A 177 -23.31 7.80 -20.48
N ASN A 178 -22.22 8.47 -20.15
CA ASN A 178 -21.02 8.59 -20.97
C ASN A 178 -19.93 7.70 -20.41
N PRO A 179 -19.51 6.61 -21.07
CA PRO A 179 -18.47 5.72 -20.59
C PRO A 179 -17.17 6.46 -20.27
N GLY A 180 -16.62 6.23 -19.05
CA GLY A 180 -15.38 6.84 -18.59
C GLY A 180 -15.51 8.20 -17.90
N GLU A 181 -16.72 8.78 -17.87
CA GLU A 181 -16.92 10.07 -17.20
C GLU A 181 -16.75 9.96 -15.68
N THR A 182 -17.25 8.87 -15.08
CA THR A 182 -17.05 8.59 -13.66
C THR A 182 -15.58 8.44 -13.31
N ASP A 183 -14.77 7.81 -14.17
CA ASP A 183 -13.32 7.65 -13.96
C ASP A 183 -12.60 9.00 -13.98
N ARG A 184 -12.99 9.88 -14.91
CA ARG A 184 -12.45 11.24 -15.00
C ARG A 184 -12.79 12.05 -13.74
N ILE A 185 -14.02 11.96 -13.26
CA ILE A 185 -14.47 12.63 -12.04
C ILE A 185 -13.75 12.07 -10.81
N ARG A 186 -13.61 10.75 -10.71
CA ARG A 186 -12.82 10.09 -9.66
C ARG A 186 -11.41 10.69 -9.61
N SER A 187 -10.69 10.70 -10.73
CA SER A 187 -9.33 11.23 -10.79
C SER A 187 -9.24 12.71 -10.39
N GLN A 188 -10.23 13.52 -10.79
CA GLN A 188 -10.29 14.93 -10.39
C GLN A 188 -10.46 15.10 -8.88
N VAL A 189 -11.35 14.33 -8.26
CA VAL A 189 -11.62 14.37 -6.83
C VAL A 189 -10.42 13.84 -6.05
N GLU A 190 -9.86 12.68 -6.42
CA GLU A 190 -8.67 12.10 -5.80
C GLU A 190 -7.50 13.10 -5.78
N LYS A 191 -7.24 13.78 -6.89
CA LYS A 191 -6.17 14.80 -6.98
C LYS A 191 -6.35 15.90 -5.93
N LYS A 192 -7.55 16.41 -5.74
CA LYS A 192 -7.85 17.45 -4.74
C LYS A 192 -7.73 16.94 -3.32
N LEU A 193 -8.21 15.74 -3.03
CA LEU A 193 -8.13 15.14 -1.71
C LEU A 193 -6.67 14.82 -1.33
N CYS A 194 -5.89 14.29 -2.26
CA CYS A 194 -4.45 14.09 -2.10
C CYS A 194 -3.71 15.41 -1.77
N GLU A 195 -4.09 16.51 -2.40
CA GLU A 195 -3.51 17.82 -2.11
C GLU A 195 -3.76 18.24 -0.65
N SER A 196 -4.95 17.96 -0.09
CA SER A 196 -5.23 18.22 1.33
C SER A 196 -4.32 17.40 2.23
N ILE A 197 -4.09 16.13 1.91
CA ILE A 197 -3.18 15.23 2.66
C ILE A 197 -1.75 15.75 2.59
N ARG A 198 -1.25 16.07 1.40
CA ARG A 198 0.12 16.57 1.19
C ARG A 198 0.41 17.86 1.97
N ARG A 199 -0.62 18.68 2.20
CA ARG A 199 -0.52 19.93 2.98
C ARG A 199 -0.80 19.72 4.46
N HIS A 200 -0.89 18.49 4.95
CA HIS A 200 -1.28 18.15 6.33
C HIS A 200 -2.60 18.77 6.78
N ARG A 201 -3.52 19.03 5.84
CA ARG A 201 -4.84 19.59 6.12
C ARG A 201 -5.87 18.47 6.32
N ASN A 202 -5.68 17.69 7.40
CA ASN A 202 -6.48 16.49 7.67
C ASN A 202 -7.45 16.66 8.85
N GLY A 203 -7.64 17.89 9.34
CA GLY A 203 -8.57 18.20 10.42
C GLY A 203 -10.04 17.95 10.02
N ARG A 204 -10.91 17.76 11.02
CA ARG A 204 -12.34 17.44 10.84
C ARG A 204 -13.02 18.37 9.85
N HIS A 205 -12.89 19.68 10.02
CA HIS A 205 -13.52 20.67 9.15
C HIS A 205 -13.08 20.54 7.68
N THR A 206 -11.79 20.30 7.43
CA THR A 206 -11.29 20.09 6.07
C THR A 206 -11.84 18.80 5.47
N ARG A 207 -11.91 17.70 6.25
CA ARG A 207 -12.51 16.45 5.78
C ARG A 207 -13.98 16.67 5.40
N GLU A 208 -14.78 17.28 6.25
CA GLU A 208 -16.18 17.59 5.95
C GLU A 208 -16.35 18.43 4.67
N LYS A 209 -15.49 19.43 4.46
CA LYS A 209 -15.48 20.23 3.22
C LYS A 209 -15.13 19.38 2.00
N ASN A 210 -14.16 18.50 2.13
CA ASN A 210 -13.74 17.58 1.07
C ASN A 210 -14.84 16.54 0.74
N TYR A 211 -15.54 16.03 1.76
CA TYR A 211 -16.69 15.15 1.58
C TYR A 211 -17.79 15.83 0.75
N ARG A 212 -18.20 17.02 1.15
CA ARG A 212 -19.24 17.81 0.42
C ARG A 212 -18.82 18.03 -1.03
N TYR A 213 -17.57 18.43 -1.25
CA TYR A 213 -17.03 18.60 -2.59
C TYR A 213 -17.10 17.31 -3.42
N ALA A 214 -16.67 16.17 -2.89
CA ALA A 214 -16.72 14.91 -3.60
C ALA A 214 -18.17 14.54 -3.96
N CYS A 215 -19.09 14.59 -3.02
CA CYS A 215 -20.52 14.34 -3.26
C CYS A 215 -21.08 15.27 -4.34
N GLU A 216 -20.80 16.58 -4.27
CA GLU A 216 -21.27 17.55 -5.24
C GLU A 216 -20.73 17.27 -6.65
N VAL A 217 -19.47 16.88 -6.79
CA VAL A 217 -18.86 16.63 -8.10
C VAL A 217 -19.39 15.31 -8.70
N PHE A 218 -19.50 14.26 -7.90
CA PHE A 218 -20.05 12.98 -8.36
C PHE A 218 -21.55 13.08 -8.72
N SER A 219 -22.34 13.91 -8.02
CA SER A 219 -23.76 14.13 -8.33
C SER A 219 -24.01 14.77 -9.69
N LYS A 220 -22.99 15.38 -10.29
CA LYS A 220 -23.06 16.00 -11.62
C LYS A 220 -22.80 15.03 -12.77
N VAL A 221 -22.41 13.79 -12.48
CA VAL A 221 -22.21 12.78 -13.53
C VAL A 221 -23.59 12.39 -14.11
N PRO A 222 -23.78 12.53 -15.43
CA PRO A 222 -25.03 12.13 -16.06
C PRO A 222 -25.25 10.61 -15.94
N VAL A 223 -26.40 10.22 -15.43
CA VAL A 223 -26.80 8.82 -15.29
C VAL A 223 -27.97 8.49 -16.21
N LYS A 224 -28.04 7.24 -16.65
CA LYS A 224 -29.15 6.76 -17.50
C LYS A 224 -30.46 6.90 -16.74
N PRO A 225 -31.51 7.49 -17.34
CA PRO A 225 -32.81 7.62 -16.69
C PRO A 225 -33.45 6.25 -16.44
N GLY A 226 -33.93 6.02 -15.23
CA GLY A 226 -34.89 4.96 -14.92
C GLY A 226 -34.33 3.55 -14.82
N LYS A 227 -33.42 3.35 -13.85
CA LYS A 227 -33.34 2.01 -13.21
C LYS A 227 -33.25 2.17 -11.70
#